data_7ec66ca4bb621d7c9bde8eb94289469c
#
_entry.id   7ec66ca4bb621d7c9bde8eb94289469c
#
_cell.length_a   1.000
_cell.length_b   1.000
_cell.length_c   1.000
_cell.angle_alpha   90.00
_cell.angle_beta   90.00
_cell.angle_gamma   90.00
#
_symmetry.space_group_name_H-M   'P 1'
#
loop_
_entity.id
_entity.type
_entity.pdbx_description
1 polymer ?
#
loop_
_entity_poly.entity_id
_entity_poly.type
_entity_poly.pdbx_seq_one_letter_code
_entity_poly.pdbx_strand_id
1 'polypeptide(L)'
;ENFSEEEAIAREILKDHIEKIQTTFLVAECQGQILGYLEGPVRPERYLIDSSFLEVEDLSHLEKGFISITSLSIAKEAQGLGVGTLLLEAMKEIAIKEGRQGINLTCHDYLIPYYEKQGFTNEGLSESQYAGEVWYNLVWENENLD
;
A
#
# COMPACT_ATOMS: atom_id res chain seq x y z
N GLU A 1 -8.15 -19.33 0.80
CA GLU A 1 -8.11 -19.26 -0.65
C GLU A 1 -7.11 -20.25 -1.23
N ASN A 2 -7.55 -21.06 -2.16
CA ASN A 2 -6.71 -22.11 -2.75
C ASN A 2 -6.10 -21.63 -4.07
N PHE A 3 -4.78 -21.67 -4.14
CA PHE A 3 -4.06 -21.41 -5.38
C PHE A 3 -3.61 -22.74 -5.97
N SER A 4 -3.58 -22.83 -7.30
CA SER A 4 -2.93 -23.93 -7.97
C SER A 4 -1.42 -23.88 -7.72
N GLU A 5 -0.72 -24.98 -7.98
CA GLU A 5 0.74 -25.00 -7.87
C GLU A 5 1.38 -23.95 -8.77
N GLU A 6 0.84 -23.76 -9.98
CA GLU A 6 1.34 -22.77 -10.91
C GLU A 6 1.18 -21.35 -10.36
N GLU A 7 0.02 -21.07 -9.74
CA GLU A 7 -0.21 -19.77 -9.13
C GLU A 7 0.70 -19.53 -7.93
N ALA A 8 0.92 -20.56 -7.11
CA ALA A 8 1.81 -20.44 -5.96
C ALA A 8 3.26 -20.17 -6.40
N ILE A 9 3.73 -20.85 -7.45
CA ILE A 9 5.05 -20.62 -8.01
C ILE A 9 5.14 -19.22 -8.59
N ALA A 10 4.11 -18.78 -9.28
CA ALA A 10 4.06 -17.43 -9.84
C ALA A 10 4.16 -16.38 -8.74
N ARG A 11 3.44 -16.58 -7.62
CA ARG A 11 3.50 -15.65 -6.49
C ARG A 11 4.91 -15.57 -5.89
N GLU A 12 5.58 -16.72 -5.73
CA GLU A 12 6.94 -16.73 -5.20
C GLU A 12 7.91 -15.99 -6.11
N ILE A 13 7.77 -16.18 -7.42
CA ILE A 13 8.58 -15.46 -8.41
C ILE A 13 8.31 -13.95 -8.31
N LEU A 14 7.03 -13.57 -8.25
CA LEU A 14 6.65 -12.17 -8.15
C LEU A 14 7.18 -11.51 -6.88
N LYS A 15 7.17 -12.25 -5.78
CA LYS A 15 7.67 -11.73 -4.51
C LYS A 15 9.11 -11.26 -4.62
N ASP A 16 9.92 -11.96 -5.41
CA ASP A 16 11.32 -11.60 -5.62
C ASP A 16 11.52 -10.47 -6.62
N HIS A 17 10.45 -10.06 -7.31
CA HIS A 17 10.53 -9.04 -8.35
C HIS A 17 9.85 -7.72 -7.96
N ILE A 18 9.60 -7.51 -6.67
CA ILE A 18 9.09 -6.24 -6.19
C ILE A 18 10.28 -5.33 -5.88
N GLU A 19 10.34 -4.21 -6.57
CA GLU A 19 11.43 -3.27 -6.42
C GLU A 19 10.95 -1.95 -5.84
N LYS A 20 11.79 -1.36 -4.99
CA LYS A 20 11.58 -0.03 -4.47
C LYS A 20 12.20 0.97 -5.42
N ILE A 21 11.38 1.82 -6.01
CA ILE A 21 11.81 2.90 -6.89
C ILE A 21 11.54 4.22 -6.17
N GLN A 22 12.59 4.98 -5.89
CA GLN A 22 12.49 6.17 -5.07
C GLN A 22 11.86 5.84 -3.70
N THR A 23 11.45 6.85 -2.95
CA THR A 23 10.86 6.66 -1.63
C THR A 23 9.50 5.97 -1.72
N THR A 24 9.39 4.78 -1.20
CA THR A 24 8.12 4.04 -1.07
C THR A 24 7.28 3.98 -2.36
N PHE A 25 7.94 3.88 -3.48
CA PHE A 25 7.29 3.55 -4.76
C PHE A 25 7.74 2.14 -5.14
N LEU A 26 6.82 1.19 -5.06
CA LEU A 26 7.10 -0.21 -5.33
C LEU A 26 6.51 -0.64 -6.65
N VAL A 27 7.27 -1.43 -7.39
CA VAL A 27 6.83 -1.99 -8.67
C VAL A 27 6.98 -3.50 -8.62
N ALA A 28 5.93 -4.21 -9.01
CA ALA A 28 5.97 -5.64 -9.21
C ALA A 28 6.19 -5.92 -10.68
N GLU A 29 7.30 -6.58 -11.00
CA GLU A 29 7.68 -6.84 -12.39
C GLU A 29 7.96 -8.33 -12.58
N CYS A 30 7.58 -8.86 -13.74
CA CYS A 30 7.88 -10.23 -14.10
C CYS A 30 8.24 -10.28 -15.58
N GLN A 31 9.44 -10.79 -15.88
CA GLN A 31 9.93 -10.95 -17.25
C GLN A 31 9.84 -9.66 -18.08
N GLY A 32 10.21 -8.54 -17.47
CA GLY A 32 10.19 -7.24 -18.12
C GLY A 32 8.82 -6.59 -18.20
N GLN A 33 7.78 -7.23 -17.67
CA GLN A 33 6.42 -6.69 -17.69
C GLN A 33 6.03 -6.20 -16.29
N ILE A 34 5.52 -4.97 -16.21
CA ILE A 34 5.04 -4.41 -14.96
C ILE A 34 3.64 -4.96 -14.68
N LEU A 35 3.48 -5.62 -13.54
CA LEU A 35 2.22 -6.23 -13.13
C LEU A 35 1.41 -5.35 -12.19
N GLY A 36 2.06 -4.42 -11.53
CA GLY A 36 1.37 -3.51 -10.63
C GLY A 36 2.34 -2.59 -9.93
N TYR A 37 1.79 -1.58 -9.25
CA TYR A 37 2.62 -0.67 -8.46
C TYR A 37 1.84 -0.18 -7.25
N LEU A 38 2.60 0.28 -6.27
CA LEU A 38 2.08 0.84 -5.04
C LEU A 38 2.91 2.06 -4.69
N GLU A 39 2.26 3.20 -4.55
CA GLU A 39 2.93 4.45 -4.21
C GLU A 39 2.37 5.03 -2.94
N GLY A 40 3.26 5.46 -2.05
CA GLY A 40 2.85 6.13 -0.84
C GLY A 40 3.95 7.01 -0.27
N PRO A 41 3.82 8.34 -0.34
CA PRO A 41 4.79 9.22 0.30
C PRO A 41 4.76 9.08 1.82
N VAL A 42 5.88 9.45 2.45
CA VAL A 42 5.94 9.51 3.91
C VAL A 42 5.34 10.84 4.37
N ARG A 43 4.42 10.75 5.33
CA ARG A 43 3.73 11.92 5.86
C ARG A 43 3.66 11.84 7.39
N PRO A 44 3.64 12.97 8.09
CA PRO A 44 3.50 12.94 9.54
C PRO A 44 2.07 12.64 10.02
N GLU A 45 1.06 12.88 9.18
CA GLU A 45 -0.36 12.73 9.56
C GLU A 45 -0.77 11.27 9.55
N ARG A 46 -1.62 10.92 10.53
CA ARG A 46 -2.18 9.57 10.63
C ARG A 46 -3.12 9.26 9.47
N TYR A 47 -3.81 10.28 8.95
CA TYR A 47 -4.77 10.11 7.87
C TYR A 47 -4.36 10.89 6.64
N LEU A 48 -4.71 10.35 5.48
CA LEU A 48 -4.54 11.06 4.22
C LEU A 48 -5.43 12.29 4.17
N ILE A 49 -4.88 13.38 3.67
CA ILE A 49 -5.63 14.62 3.42
C ILE A 49 -5.56 14.90 1.92
N ASP A 50 -6.48 15.70 1.42
CA ASP A 50 -6.56 15.95 -0.03
C ASP A 50 -5.28 16.53 -0.61
N SER A 51 -4.55 17.34 0.14
CA SER A 51 -3.26 17.86 -0.32
C SER A 51 -2.21 16.76 -0.55
N SER A 52 -2.36 15.59 0.09
CA SER A 52 -1.45 14.47 -0.11
C SER A 52 -1.48 13.94 -1.55
N PHE A 53 -2.57 14.19 -2.27
CA PHE A 53 -2.71 13.77 -3.66
C PHE A 53 -2.22 14.84 -4.65
N LEU A 54 -2.13 16.08 -4.21
CA LEU A 54 -1.80 17.22 -5.07
C LEU A 54 -0.34 17.63 -4.99
N GLU A 55 0.28 17.39 -3.85
CA GLU A 55 1.66 17.79 -3.60
C GLU A 55 2.51 16.56 -3.30
N VAL A 56 3.61 16.46 -4.00
CA VAL A 56 4.60 15.40 -3.75
C VAL A 56 5.82 16.04 -3.12
N GLU A 57 6.01 15.78 -1.83
CA GLU A 57 7.19 16.22 -1.10
C GLU A 57 7.98 15.00 -0.68
N ASP A 58 9.30 15.11 -0.76
CA ASP A 58 10.16 14.07 -0.26
C ASP A 58 10.40 14.27 1.24
N LEU A 59 9.58 13.59 2.04
CA LEU A 59 9.69 13.61 3.49
C LEU A 59 10.26 12.30 4.03
N SER A 60 10.96 11.55 3.19
CA SER A 60 11.54 10.27 3.60
C SER A 60 12.56 10.39 4.73
N HIS A 61 13.09 11.58 4.98
CA HIS A 61 14.02 11.85 6.08
C HIS A 61 13.33 12.00 7.43
N LEU A 62 11.99 12.08 7.47
CA LEU A 62 11.29 12.19 8.75
C LEU A 62 11.54 10.95 9.58
N GLU A 63 11.75 11.17 10.89
CA GLU A 63 11.72 10.07 11.83
C GLU A 63 10.28 9.68 12.06
N LYS A 64 9.99 8.38 12.09
CA LYS A 64 8.63 7.86 12.23
C LYS A 64 7.76 8.30 11.06
N GLY A 65 6.57 8.86 11.32
CA GLY A 65 5.60 9.20 10.28
C GLY A 65 4.90 7.99 9.70
N PHE A 66 4.01 8.22 8.76
CA PHE A 66 3.23 7.17 8.11
C PHE A 66 3.57 7.11 6.62
N ILE A 67 3.52 5.91 6.07
CA ILE A 67 3.52 5.75 4.62
C ILE A 67 2.07 5.91 4.19
N SER A 68 1.77 6.96 3.45
CA SER A 68 0.40 7.30 3.07
C SER A 68 0.17 6.88 1.63
N ILE A 69 -0.54 5.75 1.45
CA ILE A 69 -0.75 5.19 0.13
C ILE A 69 -1.68 6.07 -0.69
N THR A 70 -1.19 6.58 -1.79
CA THR A 70 -1.96 7.42 -2.70
C THR A 70 -2.36 6.70 -3.97
N SER A 71 -1.71 5.59 -4.30
CA SER A 71 -2.02 4.85 -5.52
C SER A 71 -1.62 3.38 -5.40
N LEU A 72 -2.54 2.50 -5.79
CA LEU A 72 -2.29 1.07 -5.94
C LEU A 72 -2.96 0.65 -7.24
N SER A 73 -2.19 0.12 -8.16
CA SER A 73 -2.71 -0.32 -9.45
C SER A 73 -2.16 -1.68 -9.81
N ILE A 74 -3.04 -2.55 -10.30
CA ILE A 74 -2.69 -3.90 -10.72
C ILE A 74 -3.10 -4.08 -12.17
N ALA A 75 -2.18 -4.53 -13.00
CA ALA A 75 -2.47 -4.81 -14.41
C ALA A 75 -3.60 -5.83 -14.51
N LYS A 76 -4.46 -5.66 -15.50
CA LYS A 76 -5.66 -6.49 -15.65
C LYS A 76 -5.33 -7.98 -15.68
N GLU A 77 -4.27 -8.38 -16.41
CA GLU A 77 -3.85 -9.78 -16.53
C GLU A 77 -3.28 -10.34 -15.23
N ALA A 78 -2.90 -9.48 -14.30
CA ALA A 78 -2.33 -9.90 -13.02
C ALA A 78 -3.33 -9.86 -11.87
N GLN A 79 -4.56 -9.41 -12.11
CA GLN A 79 -5.58 -9.36 -11.07
C GLN A 79 -5.95 -10.79 -10.65
N GLY A 80 -6.16 -10.98 -9.36
CA GLY A 80 -6.45 -12.29 -8.81
C GLY A 80 -5.24 -13.13 -8.48
N LEU A 81 -4.03 -12.67 -8.80
CA LEU A 81 -2.79 -13.39 -8.49
C LEU A 81 -2.15 -12.98 -7.16
N GLY A 82 -2.78 -12.05 -6.44
CA GLY A 82 -2.25 -11.60 -5.15
C GLY A 82 -1.15 -10.57 -5.24
N VAL A 83 -0.99 -9.90 -6.37
CA VAL A 83 0.03 -8.86 -6.56
C VAL A 83 -0.15 -7.71 -5.57
N GLY A 84 -1.39 -7.26 -5.38
CA GLY A 84 -1.69 -6.20 -4.42
C GLY A 84 -1.29 -6.56 -3.00
N THR A 85 -1.57 -7.79 -2.59
CA THR A 85 -1.18 -8.30 -1.27
C THR A 85 0.34 -8.31 -1.11
N LEU A 86 1.06 -8.77 -2.13
CA LEU A 86 2.52 -8.79 -2.09
C LEU A 86 3.11 -7.39 -2.01
N LEU A 87 2.55 -6.44 -2.75
CA LEU A 87 2.98 -5.05 -2.69
C LEU A 87 2.75 -4.44 -1.29
N LEU A 88 1.59 -4.71 -0.70
CA LEU A 88 1.30 -4.23 0.66
C LEU A 88 2.23 -4.87 1.69
N GLU A 89 2.50 -6.16 1.57
CA GLU A 89 3.45 -6.84 2.46
C GLU A 89 4.86 -6.25 2.34
N ALA A 90 5.29 -5.97 1.13
CA ALA A 90 6.59 -5.34 0.91
C ALA A 90 6.64 -3.94 1.51
N MET A 91 5.56 -3.18 1.41
CA MET A 91 5.50 -1.84 2.01
C MET A 91 5.53 -1.92 3.53
N LYS A 92 4.89 -2.93 4.13
CA LYS A 92 4.97 -3.14 5.59
C LYS A 92 6.40 -3.42 6.02
N GLU A 93 7.12 -4.23 5.26
CA GLU A 93 8.53 -4.52 5.57
C GLU A 93 9.38 -3.25 5.53
N ILE A 94 9.12 -2.38 4.56
CA ILE A 94 9.80 -1.09 4.46
C ILE A 94 9.45 -0.22 5.68
N ALA A 95 8.18 -0.16 6.06
CA ALA A 95 7.75 0.62 7.21
C ALA A 95 8.45 0.15 8.49
N ILE A 96 8.55 -1.16 8.68
CA ILE A 96 9.23 -1.75 9.82
C ILE A 96 10.71 -1.37 9.80
N LYS A 97 11.36 -1.56 8.66
CA LYS A 97 12.79 -1.28 8.50
C LYS A 97 13.13 0.18 8.73
N GLU A 98 12.26 1.08 8.27
CA GLU A 98 12.47 2.53 8.39
C GLU A 98 11.95 3.11 9.71
N GLY A 99 11.33 2.29 10.56
CA GLY A 99 10.77 2.76 11.82
C GLY A 99 9.56 3.66 11.68
N ARG A 100 8.77 3.49 10.61
CA ARG A 100 7.54 4.25 10.42
C ARG A 100 6.49 3.81 11.42
N GLN A 101 5.59 4.74 11.77
CA GLN A 101 4.49 4.45 12.69
C GLN A 101 3.46 3.50 12.09
N GLY A 102 3.30 3.52 10.77
CA GLY A 102 2.38 2.63 10.09
C GLY A 102 2.17 3.04 8.65
N ILE A 103 1.09 2.51 8.10
CA ILE A 103 0.66 2.78 6.73
C ILE A 103 -0.80 3.21 6.80
N ASN A 104 -1.16 4.27 6.10
CA ASN A 104 -2.56 4.68 6.01
C ASN A 104 -3.00 4.78 4.56
N LEU A 105 -4.29 4.70 4.36
CA LEU A 105 -4.90 4.88 3.05
C LEU A 105 -6.36 5.25 3.22
N THR A 106 -6.98 5.69 2.13
CA THR A 106 -8.43 5.83 2.08
C THR A 106 -8.96 4.90 1.00
N CYS A 107 -10.16 4.37 1.22
CA CYS A 107 -10.78 3.49 0.25
C CYS A 107 -12.31 3.61 0.31
N HIS A 108 -12.97 3.10 -0.71
CA HIS A 108 -14.42 2.95 -0.71
C HIS A 108 -14.83 1.79 0.20
N ASP A 109 -16.09 1.81 0.61
CA ASP A 109 -16.63 0.82 1.57
C ASP A 109 -16.47 -0.62 1.10
N TYR A 110 -16.60 -0.88 -0.19
CA TYR A 110 -16.51 -2.24 -0.72
C TYR A 110 -15.08 -2.82 -0.66
N LEU A 111 -14.08 -1.99 -0.46
CA LEU A 111 -12.69 -2.44 -0.32
C LEU A 111 -12.25 -2.63 1.12
N ILE A 112 -13.05 -2.20 2.09
CA ILE A 112 -12.72 -2.35 3.50
C ILE A 112 -12.37 -3.78 3.88
N PRO A 113 -13.17 -4.81 3.51
CA PRO A 113 -12.83 -6.18 3.88
C PRO A 113 -11.49 -6.64 3.32
N TYR A 114 -11.13 -6.20 2.13
CA TYR A 114 -9.84 -6.54 1.53
C TYR A 114 -8.69 -6.04 2.38
N TYR A 115 -8.75 -4.76 2.79
CA TYR A 115 -7.68 -4.19 3.59
C TYR A 115 -7.68 -4.71 5.03
N GLU A 116 -8.85 -5.02 5.59
CA GLU A 116 -8.91 -5.62 6.92
C GLU A 116 -8.21 -6.98 6.95
N LYS A 117 -8.32 -7.75 5.88
CA LYS A 117 -7.59 -9.02 5.76
C LYS A 117 -6.08 -8.81 5.70
N GLN A 118 -5.64 -7.62 5.28
CA GLN A 118 -4.23 -7.27 5.24
C GLN A 118 -3.74 -6.69 6.56
N GLY A 119 -4.57 -6.67 7.58
CA GLY A 119 -4.20 -6.16 8.90
C GLY A 119 -4.48 -4.68 9.13
N PHE A 120 -5.18 -4.04 8.21
CA PHE A 120 -5.59 -2.64 8.40
C PHE A 120 -6.84 -2.57 9.26
N THR A 121 -6.99 -1.49 10.00
CA THR A 121 -8.17 -1.22 10.82
C THR A 121 -8.95 -0.06 10.20
N ASN A 122 -10.27 -0.25 10.06
CA ASN A 122 -11.16 0.80 9.61
C ASN A 122 -11.36 1.79 10.76
N GLU A 123 -10.90 3.02 10.59
CA GLU A 123 -11.00 4.07 11.62
C GLU A 123 -12.07 5.11 11.28
N GLY A 124 -12.97 4.77 10.39
CA GLY A 124 -14.16 5.58 10.12
C GLY A 124 -14.07 6.45 8.88
N LEU A 125 -15.04 7.32 8.74
CA LEU A 125 -15.14 8.20 7.59
C LEU A 125 -13.95 9.15 7.50
N SER A 126 -13.40 9.26 6.30
CA SER A 126 -12.38 10.25 6.01
C SER A 126 -13.01 11.63 5.83
N GLU A 127 -12.25 12.67 6.13
CA GLU A 127 -12.64 14.04 5.80
C GLU A 127 -12.39 14.35 4.33
N SER A 128 -11.72 13.46 3.59
CA SER A 128 -11.47 13.64 2.18
C SER A 128 -12.77 13.68 1.39
N GLN A 129 -12.83 14.58 0.43
CA GLN A 129 -13.95 14.69 -0.52
C GLN A 129 -13.46 14.52 -1.95
N TYR A 130 -12.33 13.86 -2.11
CA TYR A 130 -11.75 13.66 -3.42
C TYR A 130 -12.76 13.01 -4.38
N ALA A 131 -12.88 13.58 -5.56
CA ALA A 131 -13.84 13.18 -6.59
C ALA A 131 -15.31 13.23 -6.13
N GLY A 132 -15.61 13.95 -5.05
CA GLY A 132 -16.98 14.07 -4.52
C GLY A 132 -17.52 12.78 -3.92
N GLU A 133 -16.66 11.83 -3.56
CA GLU A 133 -17.07 10.51 -3.09
C GLU A 133 -16.79 10.34 -1.61
N VAL A 134 -17.35 9.27 -1.05
CA VAL A 134 -17.17 8.91 0.36
C VAL A 134 -15.97 7.97 0.49
N TRP A 135 -15.08 8.33 1.40
CA TRP A 135 -13.86 7.56 1.65
C TRP A 135 -13.77 7.16 3.12
N TYR A 136 -13.11 6.04 3.39
CA TYR A 136 -12.89 5.54 4.74
C TYR A 136 -11.40 5.48 5.02
N ASN A 137 -11.03 5.80 6.26
CA ASN A 137 -9.64 5.75 6.72
C ASN A 137 -9.28 4.33 7.17
N LEU A 138 -8.29 3.75 6.55
CA LEU A 138 -7.73 2.46 6.92
C LEU A 138 -6.30 2.66 7.39
N VAL A 139 -5.95 2.08 8.52
CA VAL A 139 -4.63 2.25 9.13
C VAL A 139 -4.06 0.90 9.54
N TRP A 140 -2.83 0.64 9.18
CA TRP A 140 -2.04 -0.46 9.70
C TRP A 140 -0.96 0.14 10.61
N GLU A 141 -0.91 -0.32 11.85
CA GLU A 141 0.08 0.17 12.81
C GLU A 141 1.28 -0.76 12.86
N ASN A 142 2.47 -0.16 12.88
CA ASN A 142 3.70 -0.91 13.01
C ASN A 142 3.91 -1.27 14.48
N GLU A 143 3.64 -2.52 14.84
CA GLU A 143 3.76 -2.99 16.21
C GLU A 143 5.21 -3.26 16.62
N ASN A 144 6.15 -3.12 15.68
CA ASN A 144 7.57 -3.35 15.94
C ASN A 144 8.32 -2.08 16.35
N LEU A 145 7.58 -0.99 16.61
CA LEU A 145 8.20 0.23 17.14
C LEU A 145 8.43 0.11 18.63
N ASP A 146 9.59 0.59 19.05
CA ASP A 146 9.92 0.69 20.47
C ASP A 146 9.37 1.98 21.08
#